data_a4dec2db0e6d3fa43f4fa7e9d2d2e6e0
#
_entry.id   a4dec2db0e6d3fa43f4fa7e9d2d2e6e0
#
_cell.length_a   1.000
_cell.length_b   1.000
_cell.length_c   1.000
_cell.angle_alpha   90.00
_cell.angle_beta   90.00
_cell.angle_gamma   90.00
#
_symmetry.space_group_name_H-M   'P 1'
#
loop_
_entity.id
_entity.type
_entity.pdbx_description
1 polymer ?
#
loop_
_entity_poly.entity_id
_entity_poly.type
_entity_poly.pdbx_seq_one_letter_code
_entity_poly.pdbx_strand_id
1 'polypeptide(L)'
;MKAALIFLLLLIFSLTLYPQRDVEALVDYMVGSFSSEEQAEKDSGYFNIELEMVKIWKDRRDGPWIYIEQAVVESKDNPYRQRVYQIKQRSDGKIESIVYSIPEPLRFAGDYKKEFPLLRLTPDSLLIREGCEVVLYRADDGYFEGRTIDKNCSSDLRGASYATSEVMIDKDKMITWDRGFDENGNQVWGATEGGYIFKKKLNRFQKR
;
A
#
# COMPACT_ATOMS: atom_id res chain seq x y z
N MET A 1 -34.29 7.24 34.08
CA MET A 1 -34.14 6.27 32.98
C MET A 1 -33.77 6.91 31.64
N LYS A 2 -34.30 8.08 31.24
CA LYS A 2 -33.95 8.74 29.92
C LYS A 2 -32.50 9.22 29.83
N ALA A 3 -31.87 9.69 30.90
CA ALA A 3 -30.49 10.16 30.92
C ALA A 3 -29.44 9.04 30.75
N ALA A 4 -29.69 7.85 31.31
CA ALA A 4 -28.81 6.69 31.17
C ALA A 4 -28.80 6.12 29.77
N LEU A 5 -29.91 6.21 29.02
CA LEU A 5 -30.01 5.74 27.63
C LEU A 5 -29.23 6.63 26.67
N ILE A 6 -29.20 7.95 26.92
CA ILE A 6 -28.44 8.92 26.13
C ILE A 6 -26.93 8.72 26.34
N PHE A 7 -26.50 8.42 27.55
CA PHE A 7 -25.08 8.16 27.86
C PHE A 7 -24.56 6.88 27.21
N LEU A 8 -25.40 5.83 27.18
CA LEU A 8 -25.07 4.57 26.52
C LEU A 8 -24.95 4.72 24.98
N LEU A 9 -25.85 5.52 24.39
CA LEU A 9 -25.80 5.83 22.93
C LEU A 9 -24.54 6.64 22.56
N LEU A 10 -24.10 7.58 23.40
CA LEU A 10 -22.86 8.34 23.18
C LEU A 10 -21.60 7.46 23.30
N LEU A 11 -21.61 6.48 24.21
CA LEU A 11 -20.49 5.53 24.35
C LEU A 11 -20.37 4.59 23.15
N ILE A 12 -21.48 4.10 22.59
CA ILE A 12 -21.47 3.25 21.38
C ILE A 12 -20.99 4.03 20.16
N PHE A 13 -21.33 5.31 20.04
CA PHE A 13 -20.87 6.17 18.94
C PHE A 13 -19.37 6.46 19.01
N SER A 14 -18.79 6.54 20.20
CA SER A 14 -17.35 6.75 20.38
C SER A 14 -16.51 5.54 19.98
N LEU A 15 -17.01 4.32 20.21
CA LEU A 15 -16.28 3.08 19.88
C LEU A 15 -16.15 2.82 18.38
N THR A 16 -17.03 3.37 17.54
CA THR A 16 -16.99 3.19 16.07
C THR A 16 -16.10 4.20 15.34
N LEU A 17 -15.66 5.28 16.02
CA LEU A 17 -14.86 6.35 15.40
C LEU A 17 -13.35 6.03 15.34
N TYR A 18 -12.83 5.21 16.26
CA TYR A 18 -11.39 4.90 16.32
C TYR A 18 -10.88 4.10 15.09
N PRO A 19 -11.54 3.04 14.67
CA PRO A 19 -11.08 2.24 13.52
C PRO A 19 -11.05 3.02 12.20
N GLN A 20 -12.06 3.87 11.97
CA GLN A 20 -12.13 4.69 10.76
C GLN A 20 -11.02 5.75 10.71
N ARG A 21 -10.62 6.30 11.85
CA ARG A 21 -9.49 7.25 11.94
C ARG A 21 -8.16 6.60 11.57
N ASP A 22 -7.96 5.33 11.91
CA ASP A 22 -6.74 4.61 11.57
C ASP A 22 -6.66 4.29 10.08
N VAL A 23 -7.77 3.94 9.43
CA VAL A 23 -7.82 3.79 7.96
C VAL A 23 -7.48 5.11 7.26
N GLU A 24 -8.07 6.22 7.71
CA GLU A 24 -7.80 7.55 7.15
C GLU A 24 -6.32 7.95 7.33
N ALA A 25 -5.77 7.75 8.53
CA ALA A 25 -4.36 8.03 8.83
C ALA A 25 -3.40 7.17 7.98
N LEU A 26 -3.67 5.87 7.85
CA LEU A 26 -2.89 4.98 7.00
C LEU A 26 -2.90 5.47 5.55
N VAL A 27 -4.06 5.79 5.01
CA VAL A 27 -4.21 6.29 3.64
C VAL A 27 -3.46 7.60 3.43
N ASP A 28 -3.48 8.51 4.40
CA ASP A 28 -2.74 9.77 4.33
C ASP A 28 -1.21 9.57 4.41
N TYR A 29 -0.76 8.54 5.14
CA TYR A 29 0.65 8.16 5.15
C TYR A 29 1.06 7.51 3.82
N MET A 30 0.21 6.66 3.24
CA MET A 30 0.48 5.98 1.97
C MET A 30 0.48 6.92 0.76
N VAL A 31 -0.42 7.91 0.71
CA VAL A 31 -0.56 8.77 -0.47
C VAL A 31 0.59 9.77 -0.58
N GLY A 32 1.17 9.86 -1.77
CA GLY A 32 2.26 10.78 -2.09
C GLY A 32 3.28 10.20 -3.06
N SER A 33 4.33 10.96 -3.28
CA SER A 33 5.51 10.56 -4.05
C SER A 33 6.63 10.19 -3.09
N PHE A 34 7.30 9.09 -3.37
CA PHE A 34 8.38 8.56 -2.52
C PHE A 34 9.59 8.18 -3.37
N SER A 35 10.78 8.11 -2.73
CA SER A 35 12.01 7.70 -3.39
C SER A 35 12.87 6.85 -2.48
N SER A 36 13.52 5.82 -3.05
CA SER A 36 14.58 5.06 -2.39
C SER A 36 15.99 5.59 -2.68
N GLU A 37 16.12 6.78 -3.28
CA GLU A 37 17.38 7.40 -3.70
C GLU A 37 18.46 7.38 -2.61
N GLU A 38 18.12 7.84 -1.41
CA GLU A 38 19.09 7.91 -0.28
C GLU A 38 19.63 6.53 0.12
N GLN A 39 18.83 5.47 -0.01
CA GLN A 39 19.29 4.10 0.23
C GLN A 39 20.19 3.63 -0.91
N ALA A 40 19.79 3.87 -2.17
CA ALA A 40 20.57 3.48 -3.35
C ALA A 40 21.93 4.19 -3.44
N GLU A 41 22.02 5.43 -2.97
CA GLU A 41 23.30 6.15 -2.88
C GLU A 41 24.28 5.55 -1.85
N LYS A 42 23.75 4.94 -0.79
CA LYS A 42 24.54 4.35 0.30
C LYS A 42 24.87 2.89 0.10
N ASP A 43 24.03 2.18 -0.68
CA ASP A 43 24.12 0.75 -0.88
C ASP A 43 23.75 0.38 -2.32
N SER A 44 24.74 -0.06 -3.09
CA SER A 44 24.56 -0.47 -4.50
C SER A 44 23.71 -1.74 -4.68
N GLY A 45 23.34 -2.43 -3.62
CA GLY A 45 22.38 -3.54 -3.63
C GLY A 45 20.94 -3.09 -3.84
N TYR A 46 20.65 -1.79 -3.77
CA TYR A 46 19.33 -1.20 -3.97
C TYR A 46 19.30 -0.29 -5.20
N PHE A 47 18.20 -0.39 -5.96
CA PHE A 47 17.94 0.53 -7.07
C PHE A 47 17.35 1.85 -6.56
N ASN A 48 17.61 2.94 -7.27
CA ASN A 48 16.86 4.18 -7.08
C ASN A 48 15.48 4.03 -7.71
N ILE A 49 14.45 3.89 -6.87
CA ILE A 49 13.06 3.63 -7.29
C ILE A 49 12.20 4.82 -6.88
N GLU A 50 11.36 5.29 -7.77
CA GLU A 50 10.23 6.15 -7.47
C GLU A 50 8.97 5.33 -7.26
N LEU A 51 8.22 5.68 -6.19
CA LEU A 51 6.94 5.11 -5.84
C LEU A 51 5.92 6.24 -5.79
N GLU A 52 4.92 6.16 -6.64
CA GLU A 52 3.81 7.10 -6.71
C GLU A 52 2.53 6.42 -6.22
N MET A 53 1.84 7.06 -5.28
CA MET A 53 0.61 6.55 -4.70
C MET A 53 -0.45 7.64 -4.67
N VAL A 54 -1.57 7.42 -5.36
CA VAL A 54 -2.63 8.43 -5.50
C VAL A 54 -4.01 7.84 -5.21
N LYS A 55 -4.85 8.61 -4.52
CA LYS A 55 -6.27 8.22 -4.30
C LYS A 55 -7.01 8.23 -5.63
N ILE A 56 -7.74 7.16 -5.90
CA ILE A 56 -8.63 7.02 -7.06
C ILE A 56 -10.07 6.77 -6.59
N TRP A 57 -11.05 6.96 -7.46
CA TRP A 57 -12.48 6.68 -7.22
C TRP A 57 -12.98 7.23 -5.88
N LYS A 58 -12.70 8.52 -5.61
CA LYS A 58 -12.89 9.19 -4.31
C LYS A 58 -14.33 9.18 -3.81
N ASP A 59 -15.31 9.01 -4.70
CA ASP A 59 -16.74 9.01 -4.38
C ASP A 59 -17.26 7.63 -3.90
N ARG A 60 -16.39 6.61 -3.92
CA ARG A 60 -16.77 5.27 -3.46
C ARG A 60 -16.84 5.19 -1.94
N ARG A 61 -17.77 4.35 -1.45
CA ARG A 61 -18.01 4.15 -0.01
C ARG A 61 -17.60 2.78 0.49
N ASP A 62 -17.03 1.95 -0.38
CA ASP A 62 -16.58 0.59 -0.05
C ASP A 62 -15.11 0.53 0.42
N GLY A 63 -14.55 1.67 0.79
CA GLY A 63 -13.21 1.88 1.29
C GLY A 63 -12.40 2.80 0.36
N PRO A 64 -11.29 3.35 0.85
CA PRO A 64 -10.34 4.08 0.03
C PRO A 64 -9.66 3.16 -1.00
N TRP A 65 -9.48 3.70 -2.21
CA TRP A 65 -8.78 3.05 -3.31
C TRP A 65 -7.54 3.87 -3.69
N ILE A 66 -6.42 3.20 -3.86
CA ILE A 66 -5.12 3.83 -4.14
C ILE A 66 -4.50 3.17 -5.37
N TYR A 67 -4.16 3.95 -6.39
CA TYR A 67 -3.32 3.52 -7.49
C TYR A 67 -1.86 3.66 -7.13
N ILE A 68 -1.06 2.67 -7.50
CA ILE A 68 0.35 2.56 -7.17
C ILE A 68 1.15 2.31 -8.43
N GLU A 69 2.20 3.10 -8.60
CA GLU A 69 3.18 2.92 -9.68
C GLU A 69 4.59 2.97 -9.13
N GLN A 70 5.39 1.95 -9.45
CA GLN A 70 6.80 1.86 -9.10
C GLN A 70 7.65 1.74 -10.36
N ALA A 71 8.66 2.59 -10.47
CA ALA A 71 9.62 2.56 -11.56
C ALA A 71 11.03 2.84 -11.05
N VAL A 72 12.02 2.19 -11.65
CA VAL A 72 13.41 2.62 -11.53
C VAL A 72 13.53 4.00 -12.19
N VAL A 73 14.26 4.92 -11.57
CA VAL A 73 14.34 6.33 -12.00
C VAL A 73 14.76 6.48 -13.46
N GLU A 74 15.64 5.61 -13.95
CA GLU A 74 16.12 5.58 -15.33
C GLU A 74 15.07 5.05 -16.34
N SER A 75 13.97 4.47 -15.85
CA SER A 75 12.91 3.83 -16.65
C SER A 75 11.50 4.23 -16.23
N LYS A 76 11.29 5.50 -15.90
CA LYS A 76 9.99 5.99 -15.38
C LYS A 76 8.81 5.76 -16.32
N ASP A 77 9.05 5.76 -17.62
CA ASP A 77 7.99 5.52 -18.61
C ASP A 77 7.64 4.03 -18.77
N ASN A 78 8.41 3.14 -18.13
CA ASN A 78 8.18 1.71 -18.11
C ASN A 78 8.17 1.15 -16.69
N PRO A 79 7.13 1.47 -15.87
CA PRO A 79 7.03 1.03 -14.49
C PRO A 79 6.96 -0.50 -14.42
N TYR A 80 7.78 -1.07 -13.55
CA TYR A 80 7.82 -2.53 -13.35
C TYR A 80 6.68 -3.05 -12.48
N ARG A 81 6.00 -2.16 -11.74
CA ARG A 81 4.86 -2.49 -10.89
C ARG A 81 3.78 -1.42 -10.96
N GLN A 82 2.58 -1.84 -11.30
CA GLN A 82 1.37 -1.05 -11.22
C GLN A 82 0.29 -1.88 -10.54
N ARG A 83 -0.32 -1.35 -9.50
CA ARG A 83 -1.33 -2.04 -8.69
C ARG A 83 -2.41 -1.06 -8.26
N VAL A 84 -3.54 -1.62 -7.86
CA VAL A 84 -4.57 -0.90 -7.12
C VAL A 84 -4.71 -1.55 -5.75
N TYR A 85 -4.75 -0.75 -4.70
CA TYR A 85 -5.03 -1.20 -3.34
C TYR A 85 -6.38 -0.70 -2.89
N GLN A 86 -7.17 -1.57 -2.26
CA GLN A 86 -8.38 -1.20 -1.53
C GLN A 86 -8.09 -1.36 -0.04
N ILE A 87 -8.29 -0.29 0.73
CA ILE A 87 -8.01 -0.30 2.16
C ILE A 87 -9.33 -0.52 2.91
N LYS A 88 -9.38 -1.54 3.75
CA LYS A 88 -10.58 -1.91 4.50
C LYS A 88 -10.28 -2.10 5.98
N GLN A 89 -11.24 -1.71 6.80
CA GLN A 89 -11.26 -2.07 8.22
C GLN A 89 -11.73 -3.53 8.36
N ARG A 90 -11.00 -4.32 9.13
CA ARG A 90 -11.37 -5.68 9.51
C ARG A 90 -12.17 -5.70 10.80
N SER A 91 -12.93 -6.76 11.02
CA SER A 91 -13.71 -6.95 12.25
C SER A 91 -12.85 -7.18 13.51
N ASP A 92 -11.59 -7.60 13.33
CA ASP A 92 -10.60 -7.80 14.42
C ASP A 92 -9.86 -6.51 14.79
N GLY A 93 -10.27 -5.36 14.25
CA GLY A 93 -9.66 -4.04 14.50
C GLY A 93 -8.42 -3.74 13.66
N LYS A 94 -7.92 -4.69 12.89
CA LYS A 94 -6.80 -4.47 11.96
C LYS A 94 -7.29 -3.87 10.65
N ILE A 95 -6.35 -3.42 9.82
CA ILE A 95 -6.61 -2.89 8.50
C ILE A 95 -6.10 -3.89 7.45
N GLU A 96 -6.84 -4.05 6.39
CA GLU A 96 -6.48 -4.90 5.27
C GLU A 96 -6.25 -4.05 4.03
N SER A 97 -5.07 -4.21 3.42
CA SER A 97 -4.74 -3.66 2.11
C SER A 97 -4.88 -4.76 1.06
N ILE A 98 -6.03 -4.82 0.41
CA ILE A 98 -6.33 -5.79 -0.64
C ILE A 98 -5.64 -5.36 -1.93
N VAL A 99 -4.95 -6.30 -2.57
CA VAL A 99 -4.12 -6.04 -3.75
C VAL A 99 -4.82 -6.48 -5.03
N TYR A 100 -4.85 -5.60 -6.03
CA TYR A 100 -5.37 -5.89 -7.36
C TYR A 100 -4.32 -5.65 -8.44
N SER A 101 -4.29 -6.52 -9.44
CA SER A 101 -3.59 -6.31 -10.70
C SER A 101 -4.46 -5.55 -11.69
N ILE A 102 -3.83 -4.73 -12.50
CA ILE A 102 -4.44 -3.99 -13.61
C ILE A 102 -4.19 -4.79 -14.90
N PRO A 103 -5.21 -5.12 -15.69
CA PRO A 103 -5.00 -5.68 -17.03
C PRO A 103 -4.24 -4.69 -17.92
N GLU A 104 -3.26 -5.17 -18.68
CA GLU A 104 -2.43 -4.34 -19.56
C GLU A 104 -1.85 -3.08 -18.87
N PRO A 105 -1.14 -3.23 -17.74
CA PRO A 105 -0.87 -2.12 -16.81
C PRO A 105 -0.09 -0.97 -17.49
N LEU A 106 0.79 -1.24 -18.43
CA LEU A 106 1.59 -0.21 -19.12
C LEU A 106 0.74 0.82 -19.88
N ARG A 107 -0.51 0.51 -20.24
CA ARG A 107 -1.45 1.50 -20.81
C ARG A 107 -1.78 2.64 -19.86
N PHE A 108 -1.52 2.46 -18.57
CA PHE A 108 -1.79 3.41 -17.51
C PHE A 108 -0.50 3.97 -16.89
N ALA A 109 0.65 3.75 -17.52
CA ALA A 109 1.92 4.33 -17.06
C ALA A 109 1.80 5.86 -17.01
N GLY A 110 2.17 6.46 -15.86
CA GLY A 110 2.07 7.88 -15.62
C GLY A 110 0.66 8.40 -15.31
N ASP A 111 -0.35 7.54 -15.18
CA ASP A 111 -1.73 7.97 -14.89
C ASP A 111 -1.87 8.68 -13.54
N TYR A 112 -0.95 8.46 -12.60
CA TYR A 112 -0.91 9.19 -11.33
C TYR A 112 -0.79 10.72 -11.48
N LYS A 113 -0.32 11.19 -12.64
CA LYS A 113 -0.20 12.64 -12.97
C LYS A 113 -1.53 13.25 -13.41
N LYS A 114 -2.54 12.43 -13.73
CA LYS A 114 -3.82 12.90 -14.25
C LYS A 114 -4.72 13.37 -13.11
N GLU A 115 -5.62 14.28 -13.40
CA GLU A 115 -6.65 14.74 -12.46
C GLU A 115 -7.56 13.58 -12.02
N PHE A 116 -7.86 12.68 -12.96
CA PHE A 116 -8.66 11.46 -12.73
C PHE A 116 -7.85 10.23 -13.15
N PRO A 117 -6.95 9.72 -12.28
CA PRO A 117 -6.18 8.52 -12.59
C PRO A 117 -7.10 7.32 -12.80
N LEU A 118 -6.74 6.46 -13.74
CA LEU A 118 -7.48 5.24 -14.09
C LEU A 118 -8.96 5.48 -14.47
N LEU A 119 -9.29 6.63 -15.06
CA LEU A 119 -10.67 7.01 -15.42
C LEU A 119 -11.39 5.95 -16.27
N ARG A 120 -10.65 5.15 -17.06
CA ARG A 120 -11.21 4.13 -17.94
C ARG A 120 -11.39 2.77 -17.28
N LEU A 121 -11.04 2.64 -16.00
CA LEU A 121 -11.17 1.41 -15.23
C LEU A 121 -12.26 1.56 -14.17
N THR A 122 -12.85 0.42 -13.84
CA THR A 122 -13.72 0.26 -12.67
C THR A 122 -13.16 -0.87 -11.80
N PRO A 123 -13.55 -0.99 -10.52
CA PRO A 123 -13.12 -2.11 -9.69
C PRO A 123 -13.35 -3.48 -10.31
N ASP A 124 -14.47 -3.66 -11.05
CA ASP A 124 -14.84 -4.93 -11.68
C ASP A 124 -13.91 -5.31 -12.86
N SER A 125 -13.12 -4.37 -13.37
CA SER A 125 -12.11 -4.62 -14.40
C SER A 125 -10.75 -5.04 -13.83
N LEU A 126 -10.60 -5.04 -12.51
CA LEU A 126 -9.38 -5.42 -11.82
C LEU A 126 -9.34 -6.93 -11.51
N LEU A 127 -8.15 -7.48 -11.38
CA LEU A 127 -7.92 -8.86 -11.00
C LEU A 127 -7.41 -8.90 -9.56
N ILE A 128 -8.22 -9.42 -8.64
CA ILE A 128 -7.80 -9.59 -7.25
C ILE A 128 -6.61 -10.55 -7.17
N ARG A 129 -5.65 -10.22 -6.31
CA ARG A 129 -4.53 -11.11 -5.97
C ARG A 129 -4.82 -11.74 -4.62
N GLU A 130 -5.59 -12.83 -4.66
CA GLU A 130 -5.98 -13.56 -3.46
C GLU A 130 -4.77 -14.01 -2.65
N GLY A 131 -4.84 -13.86 -1.33
CA GLY A 131 -3.76 -14.20 -0.40
C GLY A 131 -2.59 -13.20 -0.39
N CYS A 132 -2.59 -12.18 -1.25
CA CYS A 132 -1.56 -11.14 -1.30
C CYS A 132 -1.92 -9.88 -0.49
N GLU A 133 -3.06 -9.88 0.18
CA GLU A 133 -3.43 -8.78 1.07
C GLU A 133 -2.42 -8.63 2.21
N VAL A 134 -2.12 -7.37 2.53
CA VAL A 134 -1.30 -7.04 3.69
C VAL A 134 -2.22 -6.66 4.85
N VAL A 135 -2.08 -7.37 5.98
CA VAL A 135 -2.81 -7.06 7.20
C VAL A 135 -1.95 -6.17 8.08
N LEU A 136 -2.46 -4.96 8.35
CA LEU A 136 -1.75 -3.91 9.07
C LEU A 136 -2.42 -3.63 10.42
N TYR A 137 -1.63 -3.15 11.36
CA TYR A 137 -2.10 -2.58 12.61
C TYR A 137 -1.30 -1.32 12.95
N ARG A 138 -1.86 -0.45 13.76
CA ARG A 138 -1.19 0.73 14.25
C ARG A 138 -0.38 0.38 15.48
N ALA A 139 0.91 0.68 15.47
CA ALA A 139 1.80 0.53 16.62
C ALA A 139 1.66 1.73 17.58
N ASP A 140 2.11 1.56 18.83
CA ASP A 140 1.99 2.57 19.90
C ASP A 140 2.67 3.90 19.53
N ASP A 141 3.76 3.86 18.76
CA ASP A 141 4.48 5.04 18.26
C ASP A 141 3.80 5.74 17.07
N GLY A 142 2.61 5.25 16.67
CA GLY A 142 1.76 5.90 15.67
C GLY A 142 2.08 5.57 14.21
N TYR A 143 3.07 4.71 13.93
CA TYR A 143 3.28 4.12 12.59
C TYR A 143 2.38 2.90 12.39
N PHE A 144 2.26 2.46 11.14
CA PHE A 144 1.58 1.22 10.80
C PHE A 144 2.60 0.17 10.37
N GLU A 145 2.39 -1.06 10.82
CA GLU A 145 3.15 -2.20 10.33
C GLU A 145 2.23 -3.35 9.96
N GLY A 146 2.68 -4.18 9.03
CA GLY A 146 1.89 -5.30 8.55
C GLY A 146 2.65 -6.20 7.61
N ARG A 147 1.99 -7.31 7.28
CA ARG A 147 2.53 -8.32 6.37
C ARG A 147 1.44 -9.14 5.71
N THR A 148 1.81 -9.83 4.64
CA THR A 148 1.00 -10.91 4.08
C THR A 148 0.88 -12.06 5.08
N ILE A 149 -0.19 -12.85 4.95
CA ILE A 149 -0.45 -13.99 5.83
C ILE A 149 0.20 -15.23 5.24
N ASP A 150 1.13 -15.83 5.98
CA ASP A 150 1.79 -17.11 5.65
C ASP A 150 2.34 -17.13 4.21
N LYS A 151 2.09 -18.25 3.49
CA LYS A 151 2.50 -18.48 2.09
C LYS A 151 1.34 -18.32 1.10
N ASN A 152 0.30 -17.56 1.48
CA ASN A 152 -0.96 -17.51 0.72
C ASN A 152 -0.86 -16.70 -0.58
N CYS A 153 0.09 -15.75 -0.66
CA CYS A 153 0.29 -14.96 -1.88
C CYS A 153 1.04 -15.77 -2.95
N SER A 154 0.30 -16.42 -3.84
CA SER A 154 0.88 -17.16 -4.96
C SER A 154 1.70 -16.26 -5.89
N SER A 155 2.84 -16.77 -6.36
CA SER A 155 3.74 -16.06 -7.28
C SER A 155 4.48 -17.07 -8.17
N ASP A 156 4.55 -16.77 -9.45
CA ASP A 156 5.34 -17.51 -10.44
C ASP A 156 6.57 -16.72 -10.92
N LEU A 157 6.78 -15.52 -10.37
CA LEU A 157 7.86 -14.63 -10.78
C LEU A 157 9.22 -15.25 -10.44
N ARG A 158 10.07 -15.40 -11.48
CA ARG A 158 11.46 -15.90 -11.34
C ARG A 158 11.57 -17.25 -10.61
N GLY A 159 10.57 -18.13 -10.78
CA GLY A 159 10.55 -19.46 -10.15
C GLY A 159 10.05 -19.46 -8.70
N ALA A 160 9.46 -18.39 -8.22
CA ALA A 160 8.78 -18.39 -6.94
C ALA A 160 7.52 -19.25 -6.99
N SER A 161 7.15 -19.85 -5.85
CA SER A 161 5.86 -20.48 -5.62
C SER A 161 4.94 -19.57 -4.80
N TYR A 162 5.53 -18.76 -3.95
CA TYR A 162 4.80 -17.75 -3.17
C TYR A 162 5.64 -16.49 -2.94
N ALA A 163 4.99 -15.41 -2.58
CA ALA A 163 5.62 -14.16 -2.18
C ALA A 163 5.21 -13.77 -0.75
N THR A 164 6.07 -13.01 -0.10
CA THR A 164 5.75 -12.32 1.16
C THR A 164 6.00 -10.83 1.01
N SER A 165 5.22 -10.04 1.72
CA SER A 165 5.40 -8.60 1.85
C SER A 165 5.37 -8.22 3.32
N GLU A 166 6.36 -7.46 3.77
CA GLU A 166 6.40 -6.83 5.08
C GLU A 166 6.47 -5.32 4.88
N VAL A 167 5.69 -4.57 5.65
CA VAL A 167 5.63 -3.12 5.50
C VAL A 167 5.67 -2.41 6.85
N MET A 168 6.33 -1.26 6.88
CA MET A 168 6.25 -0.27 7.94
C MET A 168 5.99 1.08 7.29
N ILE A 169 4.98 1.81 7.77
CA ILE A 169 4.51 3.04 7.14
C ILE A 169 4.31 4.10 8.20
N ASP A 170 5.05 5.20 8.10
CA ASP A 170 4.82 6.40 8.88
C ASP A 170 4.52 7.61 7.97
N LYS A 171 4.36 8.80 8.56
CA LYS A 171 4.01 10.02 7.81
C LYS A 171 5.10 10.45 6.81
N ASP A 172 6.36 10.05 7.02
CA ASP A 172 7.53 10.56 6.30
C ASP A 172 8.20 9.49 5.43
N LYS A 173 7.95 8.21 5.71
CA LYS A 173 8.58 7.09 5.00
C LYS A 173 7.72 5.83 4.97
N MET A 174 8.07 4.98 4.04
CA MET A 174 7.55 3.62 3.93
C MET A 174 8.73 2.66 3.76
N ILE A 175 8.75 1.58 4.52
CA ILE A 175 9.68 0.47 4.33
C ILE A 175 8.88 -0.70 3.81
N THR A 176 9.29 -1.28 2.68
CA THR A 176 8.63 -2.45 2.10
C THR A 176 9.64 -3.52 1.79
N TRP A 177 9.36 -4.74 2.22
CA TRP A 177 10.20 -5.89 1.97
C TRP A 177 9.41 -7.00 1.26
N ASP A 178 9.45 -6.94 -0.05
CA ASP A 178 8.80 -7.92 -0.93
C ASP A 178 9.81 -9.00 -1.32
N ARG A 179 9.48 -10.27 -1.09
CA ARG A 179 10.36 -11.41 -1.37
C ARG A 179 9.55 -12.54 -2.00
N GLY A 180 10.17 -13.26 -2.92
CA GLY A 180 9.60 -14.47 -3.49
C GLY A 180 10.42 -15.70 -3.09
N PHE A 181 9.72 -16.80 -2.85
CA PHE A 181 10.29 -18.06 -2.39
C PHE A 181 9.83 -19.22 -3.29
N ASP A 182 10.71 -20.16 -3.54
CA ASP A 182 10.38 -21.42 -4.20
C ASP A 182 9.55 -22.36 -3.28
N GLU A 183 9.20 -23.53 -3.78
CA GLU A 183 8.44 -24.55 -3.02
C GLU A 183 9.20 -25.06 -1.78
N ASN A 184 10.54 -25.01 -1.80
CA ASN A 184 11.41 -25.45 -0.70
C ASN A 184 11.64 -24.32 0.33
N GLY A 185 11.16 -23.10 0.06
CA GLY A 185 11.33 -21.95 0.93
C GLY A 185 12.65 -21.19 0.72
N ASN A 186 13.38 -21.44 -0.37
CA ASN A 186 14.53 -20.64 -0.75
C ASN A 186 14.09 -19.33 -1.38
N GLN A 187 14.69 -18.22 -0.98
CA GLN A 187 14.41 -16.92 -1.59
C GLN A 187 14.97 -16.87 -3.02
N VAL A 188 14.12 -16.58 -4.01
CA VAL A 188 14.49 -16.53 -5.44
C VAL A 188 14.47 -15.11 -6.00
N TRP A 189 13.82 -14.17 -5.31
CA TRP A 189 13.88 -12.74 -5.64
C TRP A 189 13.57 -11.87 -4.41
N GLY A 190 13.87 -10.57 -4.54
CA GLY A 190 13.75 -9.57 -3.48
C GLY A 190 15.10 -9.27 -2.83
N ALA A 191 15.20 -8.14 -2.14
CA ALA A 191 16.40 -7.76 -1.41
C ALA A 191 16.68 -8.74 -0.25
N THR A 192 17.95 -9.07 -0.02
CA THR A 192 18.38 -10.05 0.99
C THR A 192 18.71 -9.40 2.33
N GLU A 193 19.19 -8.17 2.34
CA GLU A 193 19.67 -7.47 3.52
C GLU A 193 18.58 -6.64 4.23
N GLY A 194 17.39 -6.50 3.63
CA GLY A 194 16.28 -5.75 4.20
C GLY A 194 15.36 -5.13 3.14
N GLY A 195 14.30 -4.46 3.60
CA GLY A 195 13.34 -3.82 2.73
C GLY A 195 13.85 -2.53 2.08
N TYR A 196 13.19 -2.12 1.01
CA TYR A 196 13.38 -0.79 0.42
C TYR A 196 12.86 0.28 1.36
N ILE A 197 13.63 1.34 1.55
CA ILE A 197 13.29 2.52 2.35
C ILE A 197 12.87 3.64 1.40
N PHE A 198 11.59 3.88 1.30
CA PHE A 198 11.01 4.94 0.49
C PHE A 198 10.75 6.18 1.34
N LYS A 199 11.53 7.25 1.16
CA LYS A 199 11.27 8.54 1.82
C LYS A 199 10.24 9.35 1.06
N LYS A 200 9.28 9.93 1.78
CA LYS A 200 8.24 10.77 1.19
C LYS A 200 8.86 12.06 0.68
N LYS A 201 8.63 12.36 -0.60
CA LYS A 201 9.09 13.62 -1.20
C LYS A 201 8.22 14.77 -0.70
N LEU A 202 8.83 15.83 -0.25
CA LEU A 202 8.12 17.06 0.10
C LEU A 202 7.50 17.64 -1.18
N ASN A 203 6.18 17.67 -1.26
CA ASN A 203 5.48 18.36 -2.33
C ASN A 203 5.84 19.84 -2.29
N ARG A 204 6.60 20.34 -3.26
CA ARG A 204 6.95 21.76 -3.40
C ARG A 204 5.72 22.68 -3.54
N PHE A 205 4.53 22.11 -3.71
CA PHE A 205 3.25 22.83 -3.89
C PHE A 205 2.39 22.97 -2.63
N GLN A 206 2.80 22.44 -1.48
CA GLN A 206 2.09 22.64 -0.20
C GLN A 206 2.58 23.87 0.60
N LYS A 207 3.42 24.72 -0.01
CA LYS A 207 3.77 26.04 0.55
C LYS A 207 2.94 27.13 -0.16
N ARG A 208 1.61 27.14 0.05
CA ARG A 208 0.79 28.36 -0.13
C ARG A 208 -0.42 28.29 0.79
#